data_f38c781f1608b8e5ae8fcd9a92edf3a4
#
_entry.id   f38c781f1608b8e5ae8fcd9a92edf3a4
#
_cell.length_a   1.000
_cell.length_b   1.000
_cell.length_c   1.000
_cell.angle_alpha   90.00
_cell.angle_beta   90.00
_cell.angle_gamma   90.00
#
_symmetry.space_group_name_H-M   'P 1'
#
loop_
_entity.id
_entity.type
_entity.pdbx_description
1 polymer ?
#
loop_
_entity_poly.entity_id
_entity_poly.type
_entity_poly.pdbx_seq_one_letter_code
_entity_poly.pdbx_strand_id
1 'polypeptide(L)'
;GLTIGGGTGPGQSKSFNIRGTLSINGGGPLVLIDNVEGDISLLNPDDIESVSVLKDAASSAIYGARAAGGVILVTTKRPKDKSKINLNYNFNVGWERSLNVLEQSSLTEYIDAYLEAGYTNSYWAGNGDVAKWREYLQQYKQNPSSLNTVGDGIYKDEDGRVYWLSEKNMYKRILTTGALQNHNVSISGGNDRIRFRMSAGLSREDGPLITSKDKYMRKNISAFVSADVNKWFT
;
A
#
# COMPACT_ATOMS: atom_id res chain seq x y z
N GLY A 1 10.52 6.62 19.70
CA GLY A 1 10.90 5.71 18.61
C GLY A 1 10.43 6.23 17.26
N LEU A 2 10.91 5.65 16.17
CA LEU A 2 10.40 5.92 14.84
C LEU A 2 9.10 5.15 14.63
N THR A 3 8.02 5.84 14.26
CA THR A 3 6.76 5.24 13.85
C THR A 3 6.56 5.44 12.36
N ILE A 4 6.19 4.38 11.67
CA ILE A 4 5.90 4.41 10.23
C ILE A 4 4.40 4.19 10.08
N GLY A 5 3.71 5.18 9.55
CA GLY A 5 2.31 5.14 9.20
C GLY A 5 2.12 5.21 7.68
N GLY A 6 0.89 5.15 7.24
CA GLY A 6 0.56 5.38 5.83
C GLY A 6 -0.36 4.33 5.26
N GLY A 7 -0.70 4.48 3.99
CA GLY A 7 -1.62 3.61 3.30
C GLY A 7 -1.12 2.17 3.15
N THR A 8 -2.06 1.26 3.05
CA THR A 8 -1.83 -0.18 2.87
C THR A 8 -1.95 -0.61 1.40
N GLY A 9 -2.42 0.28 0.53
CA GLY A 9 -2.55 -0.02 -0.90
C GLY A 9 -1.24 0.13 -1.68
N PRO A 10 -1.17 -0.45 -2.90
CA PRO A 10 -0.02 -0.36 -3.77
C PRO A 10 0.40 1.09 -4.03
N GLY A 11 1.71 1.37 -3.93
CA GLY A 11 2.29 2.68 -4.22
C GLY A 11 1.91 3.81 -3.27
N GLN A 12 1.19 3.54 -2.18
CA GLN A 12 0.86 4.59 -1.22
C GLN A 12 2.08 5.03 -0.42
N SER A 13 2.23 6.35 -0.26
CA SER A 13 3.34 6.93 0.49
C SER A 13 3.26 6.54 1.97
N LYS A 14 4.42 6.32 2.57
CA LYS A 14 4.57 6.08 4.01
C LYS A 14 4.89 7.40 4.71
N SER A 15 4.24 7.64 5.84
CA SER A 15 4.56 8.76 6.72
C SER A 15 5.51 8.30 7.82
N PHE A 16 6.46 9.15 8.15
CA PHE A 16 7.43 8.92 9.21
C PHE A 16 7.17 9.87 10.36
N ASN A 17 7.19 9.34 11.58
CA ASN A 17 7.04 10.14 12.79
C ASN A 17 8.05 9.68 13.83
N ILE A 18 8.88 10.62 14.34
CA ILE A 18 9.95 10.32 15.30
C ILE A 18 9.55 10.73 16.72
N ARG A 19 8.87 11.87 16.87
CA ARG A 19 8.58 12.48 18.19
C ARG A 19 7.09 12.66 18.49
N GLY A 20 6.20 12.06 17.71
CA GLY A 20 4.76 12.32 17.78
C GLY A 20 4.36 13.53 16.95
N THR A 21 3.11 13.93 17.05
CA THR A 21 2.57 15.08 16.30
C THR A 21 3.02 16.37 16.99
N LEU A 22 3.96 17.09 16.39
CA LEU A 22 4.51 18.33 16.95
C LEU A 22 3.66 19.57 16.61
N SER A 23 2.83 19.50 15.59
CA SER A 23 2.00 20.61 15.12
C SER A 23 0.70 20.10 14.50
N ILE A 24 -0.37 20.87 14.68
CA ILE A 24 -1.68 20.62 14.04
C ILE A 24 -1.56 20.73 12.50
N ASN A 25 -0.63 21.54 12.02
CA ASN A 25 -0.41 21.76 10.59
C ASN A 25 0.57 20.75 9.95
N GLY A 26 0.89 19.67 10.67
CA GLY A 26 1.88 18.70 10.22
C GLY A 26 3.31 19.16 10.48
N GLY A 27 4.24 18.26 10.35
CA GLY A 27 5.67 18.48 10.57
C GLY A 27 6.31 17.12 10.72
N GLY A 28 6.50 16.42 9.58
CA GLY A 28 7.30 15.20 9.54
C GLY A 28 8.78 15.48 9.81
N PRO A 29 9.59 14.46 10.00
CA PRO A 29 11.02 14.61 10.09
C PRO A 29 11.59 15.14 8.77
N LEU A 30 12.68 15.90 8.88
CA LEU A 30 13.46 16.31 7.72
C LEU A 30 14.18 15.08 7.14
N VAL A 31 13.95 14.77 5.88
CA VAL A 31 14.63 13.66 5.19
C VAL A 31 15.75 14.22 4.32
N LEU A 32 16.97 13.77 4.56
CA LEU A 32 18.14 14.12 3.78
C LEU A 32 18.72 12.89 3.10
N ILE A 33 18.81 12.93 1.78
CA ILE A 33 19.40 11.90 0.94
C ILE A 33 20.74 12.41 0.46
N ASP A 34 21.84 11.80 0.89
CA ASP A 34 23.20 12.25 0.65
C ASP A 34 23.40 13.76 0.95
N ASN A 35 22.84 14.23 2.07
CA ASN A 35 22.80 15.61 2.57
C ASN A 35 21.89 16.58 1.78
N VAL A 36 21.11 16.11 0.82
CA VAL A 36 20.13 16.92 0.09
C VAL A 36 18.72 16.51 0.54
N GLU A 37 17.85 17.50 0.79
CA GLU A 37 16.46 17.23 1.14
C GLU A 37 15.75 16.50 -0.01
N GLY A 38 15.05 15.41 0.33
CA GLY A 38 14.38 14.59 -0.66
C GLY A 38 13.31 13.66 -0.06
N ASP A 39 12.61 12.96 -0.92
CA ASP A 39 11.60 11.98 -0.53
C ASP A 39 12.17 10.56 -0.61
N ILE A 40 12.25 9.91 0.54
CA ILE A 40 12.74 8.52 0.65
C ILE A 40 11.87 7.53 -0.14
N SER A 41 10.57 7.84 -0.36
CA SER A 41 9.67 6.97 -1.11
C SER A 41 10.05 6.85 -2.59
N LEU A 42 10.81 7.81 -3.10
CA LEU A 42 11.29 7.81 -4.48
C LEU A 42 12.58 6.99 -4.66
N LEU A 43 13.28 6.68 -3.56
CA LEU A 43 14.50 5.87 -3.64
C LEU A 43 14.19 4.39 -3.83
N ASN A 44 15.07 3.74 -4.57
CA ASN A 44 15.10 2.28 -4.58
C ASN A 44 15.76 1.79 -3.28
N PRO A 45 15.08 0.96 -2.45
CA PRO A 45 15.67 0.42 -1.23
C PRO A 45 17.03 -0.27 -1.44
N ASP A 46 17.23 -0.91 -2.60
CA ASP A 46 18.49 -1.57 -2.94
C ASP A 46 19.67 -0.60 -3.15
N ASP A 47 19.42 0.68 -3.37
CA ASP A 47 20.45 1.70 -3.48
C ASP A 47 20.80 2.37 -2.15
N ILE A 48 20.08 2.05 -1.07
CA ILE A 48 20.35 2.59 0.27
C ILE A 48 21.48 1.78 0.93
N GLU A 49 22.51 2.48 1.42
CA GLU A 49 23.56 1.89 2.23
C GLU A 49 23.21 1.91 3.71
N SER A 50 22.73 3.06 4.20
CA SER A 50 22.36 3.21 5.61
C SER A 50 21.27 4.27 5.80
N VAL A 51 20.51 4.11 6.88
CA VAL A 51 19.53 5.10 7.35
C VAL A 51 19.85 5.39 8.81
N SER A 52 20.10 6.65 9.12
CA SER A 52 20.34 7.14 10.47
C SER A 52 19.24 8.09 10.89
N VAL A 53 18.74 7.94 12.12
CA VAL A 53 17.65 8.76 12.65
C VAL A 53 18.19 9.61 13.80
N LEU A 54 18.24 10.93 13.58
CA LEU A 54 18.61 11.91 14.60
C LEU A 54 17.35 12.36 15.34
N LYS A 55 17.17 11.84 16.54
CA LYS A 55 16.01 12.15 17.39
C LYS A 55 16.32 13.15 18.48
N ASP A 56 17.60 13.47 18.75
CA ASP A 56 18.00 14.35 19.83
C ASP A 56 18.12 15.79 19.34
N ALA A 57 17.71 16.77 20.14
CA ALA A 57 17.74 18.17 19.78
C ALA A 57 19.16 18.66 19.47
N ALA A 58 20.16 18.18 20.21
CA ALA A 58 21.56 18.54 19.97
C ALA A 58 22.06 18.06 18.60
N SER A 59 21.74 16.80 18.23
CA SER A 59 22.15 16.21 16.95
C SER A 59 21.43 16.84 15.76
N SER A 60 20.20 17.32 15.93
CA SER A 60 19.39 17.92 14.88
C SER A 60 19.59 19.44 14.76
N ALA A 61 20.22 20.09 15.75
CA ALA A 61 20.39 21.55 15.80
C ALA A 61 21.10 22.15 14.57
N ILE A 62 22.05 21.42 13.98
CA ILE A 62 22.79 21.86 12.79
C ILE A 62 21.88 22.02 11.55
N TYR A 63 20.69 21.44 11.56
CA TYR A 63 19.72 21.54 10.47
C TYR A 63 18.63 22.58 10.73
N GLY A 64 18.72 23.32 11.85
CA GLY A 64 17.84 24.44 12.18
C GLY A 64 16.41 24.05 12.54
N ALA A 65 15.49 25.01 12.43
CA ALA A 65 14.08 24.85 12.83
C ALA A 65 13.34 23.74 12.05
N ARG A 66 13.76 23.45 10.83
CA ARG A 66 13.16 22.38 9.98
C ARG A 66 13.37 20.98 10.55
N ALA A 67 14.38 20.82 11.43
CA ALA A 67 14.68 19.56 12.09
C ALA A 67 13.94 19.35 13.41
N ALA A 68 12.96 20.20 13.76
CA ALA A 68 12.19 20.08 15.01
C ALA A 68 11.49 18.72 15.13
N GLY A 69 11.03 18.14 14.01
CA GLY A 69 10.45 16.79 13.93
C GLY A 69 11.46 15.63 13.99
N GLY A 70 12.76 15.94 14.07
CA GLY A 70 13.87 15.02 13.89
C GLY A 70 14.39 15.01 12.46
N VAL A 71 15.49 14.27 12.23
CA VAL A 71 16.12 14.16 10.91
C VAL A 71 16.33 12.70 10.56
N ILE A 72 16.02 12.33 9.34
CA ILE A 72 16.33 11.03 8.74
C ILE A 72 17.44 11.26 7.72
N LEU A 73 18.62 10.70 7.98
CA LEU A 73 19.75 10.74 7.07
C LEU A 73 19.80 9.44 6.28
N VAL A 74 19.68 9.52 4.98
CA VAL A 74 19.78 8.39 4.07
C VAL A 74 21.09 8.52 3.29
N THR A 75 21.94 7.51 3.38
CA THR A 75 23.16 7.42 2.60
C THR A 75 22.99 6.40 1.49
N THR A 76 23.26 6.79 0.26
CA THR A 76 23.20 5.88 -0.88
C THR A 76 24.49 5.09 -1.04
N LYS A 77 24.38 3.88 -1.63
CA LYS A 77 25.53 3.01 -1.89
C LYS A 77 26.49 3.67 -2.86
N ARG A 78 27.75 3.74 -2.47
CA ARG A 78 28.87 4.20 -3.30
C ARG A 78 29.82 3.05 -3.63
N PRO A 79 30.56 3.13 -4.75
CA PRO A 79 31.57 2.12 -5.06
C PRO A 79 32.63 2.06 -3.96
N LYS A 80 32.87 0.88 -3.40
CA LYS A 80 33.88 0.68 -2.32
C LYS A 80 35.25 0.33 -2.87
N ASP A 81 35.30 -0.36 -3.99
CA ASP A 81 36.52 -0.92 -4.56
C ASP A 81 37.02 -0.15 -5.76
N LYS A 82 38.34 0.00 -5.81
CA LYS A 82 39.05 0.85 -6.74
C LYS A 82 39.30 0.24 -8.12
N SER A 83 38.93 -1.00 -8.41
CA SER A 83 39.42 -1.60 -9.65
C SER A 83 38.55 -2.68 -10.31
N LYS A 84 37.54 -3.23 -9.68
CA LYS A 84 36.76 -4.31 -10.30
C LYS A 84 35.35 -3.84 -10.66
N ILE A 85 34.95 -4.19 -11.87
CA ILE A 85 33.54 -4.05 -12.25
C ILE A 85 32.75 -5.11 -11.48
N ASN A 86 31.75 -4.66 -10.72
CA ASN A 86 30.83 -5.49 -9.97
C ASN A 86 29.43 -5.32 -10.54
N LEU A 87 28.84 -6.41 -11.02
CA LEU A 87 27.46 -6.48 -11.48
C LEU A 87 26.66 -7.23 -10.41
N ASN A 88 25.58 -6.59 -9.95
CA ASN A 88 24.69 -7.18 -8.97
C ASN A 88 23.24 -7.15 -9.47
N TYR A 89 22.53 -8.27 -9.30
CA TYR A 89 21.12 -8.37 -9.59
C TYR A 89 20.38 -8.91 -8.37
N ASN A 90 19.40 -8.15 -7.90
CA ASN A 90 18.51 -8.52 -6.79
C ASN A 90 17.10 -8.74 -7.33
N PHE A 91 16.49 -9.83 -6.91
CA PHE A 91 15.09 -10.14 -7.17
C PHE A 91 14.39 -10.49 -5.88
N ASN A 92 13.25 -9.81 -5.63
CA ASN A 92 12.39 -10.09 -4.50
C ASN A 92 10.96 -10.31 -5.00
N VAL A 93 10.31 -11.33 -4.47
CA VAL A 93 8.91 -11.62 -4.71
C VAL A 93 8.19 -11.79 -3.38
N GLY A 94 6.98 -11.27 -3.28
CA GLY A 94 6.14 -11.38 -2.11
C GLY A 94 4.68 -11.52 -2.51
N TRP A 95 3.87 -12.00 -1.58
CA TRP A 95 2.41 -12.07 -1.72
C TRP A 95 1.77 -11.36 -0.56
N GLU A 96 0.75 -10.57 -0.86
CA GLU A 96 -0.04 -9.83 0.11
C GLU A 96 -1.45 -10.41 0.17
N ARG A 97 -1.92 -10.67 1.37
CA ARG A 97 -3.27 -11.18 1.60
C ARG A 97 -3.87 -10.51 2.83
N SER A 98 -5.14 -10.11 2.71
CA SER A 98 -5.89 -9.62 3.87
C SER A 98 -6.12 -10.74 4.88
N LEU A 99 -5.59 -10.58 6.10
CA LEU A 99 -5.68 -11.59 7.16
C LEU A 99 -6.96 -11.46 7.99
N ASN A 100 -7.37 -10.24 8.31
CA ASN A 100 -8.53 -9.95 9.15
C ASN A 100 -9.67 -9.44 8.29
N VAL A 101 -10.30 -10.33 7.56
CA VAL A 101 -11.53 -10.03 6.83
C VAL A 101 -12.69 -10.17 7.81
N LEU A 102 -13.48 -9.09 7.94
CA LEU A 102 -14.68 -9.14 8.78
C LEU A 102 -15.61 -10.27 8.30
N GLU A 103 -16.12 -11.02 9.26
CA GLU A 103 -17.13 -12.02 8.97
C GLU A 103 -18.44 -11.30 8.67
N GLN A 104 -18.99 -11.58 7.52
CA GLN A 104 -20.27 -11.01 7.11
C GLN A 104 -21.40 -11.79 7.79
N SER A 105 -22.34 -11.08 8.44
CA SER A 105 -23.58 -11.70 8.93
C SER A 105 -24.32 -12.40 7.79
N SER A 106 -25.00 -13.47 8.08
CA SER A 106 -25.89 -14.10 7.11
C SER A 106 -27.01 -13.14 6.71
N LEU A 107 -27.55 -13.31 5.51
CA LEU A 107 -28.67 -12.48 5.06
C LEU A 107 -29.90 -12.67 5.95
N THR A 108 -30.09 -13.85 6.55
CA THR A 108 -31.15 -14.12 7.52
C THR A 108 -30.97 -13.28 8.78
N GLU A 109 -29.79 -13.32 9.41
CA GLU A 109 -29.49 -12.50 10.59
C GLU A 109 -29.64 -11.01 10.31
N TYR A 110 -29.20 -10.56 9.13
CA TYR A 110 -29.36 -9.18 8.71
C TYR A 110 -30.83 -8.75 8.63
N ILE A 111 -31.70 -9.57 7.98
CA ILE A 111 -33.13 -9.31 7.85
C ILE A 111 -33.82 -9.37 9.22
N ASP A 112 -33.46 -10.35 10.05
CA ASP A 112 -34.03 -10.51 11.39
C ASP A 112 -33.70 -9.30 12.28
N ALA A 113 -32.47 -8.79 12.22
CA ALA A 113 -32.07 -7.56 12.92
C ALA A 113 -32.87 -6.31 12.44
N TYR A 114 -33.19 -6.21 11.16
CA TYR A 114 -34.05 -5.14 10.64
C TYR A 114 -35.47 -5.24 11.17
N LEU A 115 -36.03 -6.45 11.19
CA LEU A 115 -37.38 -6.68 11.74
C LEU A 115 -37.43 -6.39 13.24
N GLU A 116 -36.43 -6.83 14.00
CA GLU A 116 -36.33 -6.59 15.45
C GLU A 116 -36.17 -5.08 15.77
N ALA A 117 -35.44 -4.34 14.92
CA ALA A 117 -35.31 -2.91 15.02
C ALA A 117 -36.57 -2.12 14.56
N GLY A 118 -37.64 -2.82 14.12
CA GLY A 118 -38.89 -2.20 13.68
C GLY A 118 -38.85 -1.59 12.28
N TYR A 119 -37.87 -1.90 11.47
CA TYR A 119 -37.82 -1.43 10.09
C TYR A 119 -38.78 -2.23 9.20
N THR A 120 -39.68 -1.56 8.51
CA THR A 120 -40.62 -2.18 7.57
C THR A 120 -40.12 -2.16 6.13
N ASN A 121 -39.22 -1.24 5.79
CA ASN A 121 -38.68 -1.08 4.45
C ASN A 121 -37.15 -1.09 4.48
N SER A 122 -36.53 -1.64 3.44
CA SER A 122 -35.08 -1.63 3.28
C SER A 122 -34.66 -1.15 1.90
N TYR A 123 -33.68 -0.26 1.85
CA TYR A 123 -33.04 0.18 0.60
C TYR A 123 -32.44 -1.00 -0.18
N TRP A 124 -31.83 -1.96 0.52
CA TRP A 124 -31.23 -3.16 -0.07
C TRP A 124 -32.23 -4.17 -0.62
N ALA A 125 -33.47 -4.04 -0.23
CA ALA A 125 -34.60 -4.74 -0.82
C ALA A 125 -35.33 -3.86 -1.86
N GLY A 126 -34.64 -2.94 -2.52
CA GLY A 126 -35.25 -2.06 -3.52
C GLY A 126 -36.43 -1.24 -2.97
N ASN A 127 -36.35 -0.76 -1.72
CA ASN A 127 -37.46 -0.21 -0.94
C ASN A 127 -38.63 -1.19 -0.72
N GLY A 128 -38.34 -2.49 -0.78
CA GLY A 128 -39.28 -3.57 -0.52
C GLY A 128 -39.56 -3.78 0.96
N ASP A 129 -40.65 -4.50 1.22
CA ASP A 129 -41.07 -4.93 2.54
C ASP A 129 -40.07 -5.94 3.12
N VAL A 130 -39.55 -5.65 4.32
CA VAL A 130 -38.56 -6.52 4.99
C VAL A 130 -39.15 -7.87 5.39
N ALA A 131 -40.45 -7.94 5.76
CA ALA A 131 -41.11 -9.19 6.07
C ALA A 131 -41.27 -10.07 4.82
N LYS A 132 -41.68 -9.48 3.68
CA LYS A 132 -41.71 -10.20 2.40
C LYS A 132 -40.31 -10.66 1.97
N TRP A 133 -39.29 -9.84 2.24
CA TRP A 133 -37.90 -10.23 1.97
C TRP A 133 -37.49 -11.49 2.73
N ARG A 134 -37.88 -11.56 4.02
CA ARG A 134 -37.66 -12.75 4.87
C ARG A 134 -38.36 -13.99 4.30
N GLU A 135 -39.61 -13.83 3.86
CA GLU A 135 -40.38 -14.91 3.27
C GLU A 135 -39.77 -15.41 1.95
N TYR A 136 -39.47 -14.52 1.02
CA TYR A 136 -38.80 -14.86 -0.24
C TYR A 136 -37.44 -15.52 -0.02
N LEU A 137 -36.66 -15.04 0.97
CA LEU A 137 -35.38 -15.67 1.30
C LEU A 137 -35.57 -17.09 1.81
N GLN A 138 -36.55 -17.36 2.65
CA GLN A 138 -36.86 -18.73 3.12
C GLN A 138 -37.29 -19.63 1.97
N GLN A 139 -38.16 -19.16 1.10
CA GLN A 139 -38.59 -19.87 -0.08
C GLN A 139 -37.42 -20.19 -1.03
N TYR A 140 -36.58 -19.22 -1.27
CA TYR A 140 -35.39 -19.40 -2.11
C TYR A 140 -34.39 -20.40 -1.51
N LYS A 141 -34.19 -20.40 -0.18
CA LYS A 141 -33.32 -21.35 0.50
C LYS A 141 -33.85 -22.79 0.42
N GLN A 142 -35.18 -22.97 0.50
CA GLN A 142 -35.78 -24.29 0.39
C GLN A 142 -35.72 -24.78 -1.06
N ASN A 143 -36.05 -23.95 -2.01
CA ASN A 143 -36.04 -24.29 -3.43
C ASN A 143 -35.67 -23.08 -4.28
N PRO A 144 -34.40 -22.94 -4.70
CA PRO A 144 -33.96 -21.83 -5.51
C PRO A 144 -34.71 -21.63 -6.83
N SER A 145 -35.30 -22.72 -7.37
CA SER A 145 -36.06 -22.68 -8.62
C SER A 145 -37.51 -22.25 -8.45
N SER A 146 -37.99 -22.06 -7.21
CA SER A 146 -39.37 -21.64 -6.93
C SER A 146 -39.63 -20.18 -7.24
N LEU A 147 -38.61 -19.39 -7.31
CA LEU A 147 -38.66 -17.95 -7.62
C LEU A 147 -37.91 -17.68 -8.91
N ASN A 148 -38.47 -16.86 -9.80
CA ASN A 148 -37.80 -16.48 -11.03
C ASN A 148 -36.74 -15.41 -10.75
N THR A 149 -35.53 -15.83 -10.37
CA THR A 149 -34.43 -14.96 -10.04
C THR A 149 -33.56 -14.67 -11.25
N VAL A 150 -33.01 -13.47 -11.32
CA VAL A 150 -32.06 -13.03 -12.35
C VAL A 150 -30.65 -12.96 -11.74
N GLY A 151 -29.68 -13.47 -12.48
CA GLY A 151 -28.27 -13.44 -12.07
C GLY A 151 -28.03 -14.12 -10.72
N ASP A 152 -27.38 -13.42 -9.80
CA ASP A 152 -26.94 -13.96 -8.51
C ASP A 152 -28.05 -13.95 -7.42
N GLY A 153 -29.29 -14.35 -7.75
CA GLY A 153 -30.36 -14.44 -6.76
C GLY A 153 -31.10 -13.11 -6.55
N ILE A 154 -31.24 -12.32 -7.59
CA ILE A 154 -32.06 -11.12 -7.58
C ILE A 154 -33.48 -11.49 -7.99
N TYR A 155 -34.45 -11.26 -7.12
CA TYR A 155 -35.87 -11.51 -7.36
C TYR A 155 -36.62 -10.20 -7.48
N LYS A 156 -37.52 -10.13 -8.45
CA LYS A 156 -38.43 -8.99 -8.64
C LYS A 156 -39.85 -9.46 -8.44
N ASP A 157 -40.57 -8.86 -7.49
CA ASP A 157 -41.97 -9.20 -7.23
C ASP A 157 -42.93 -8.56 -8.25
N GLU A 158 -44.21 -8.82 -8.10
CA GLU A 158 -45.28 -8.30 -8.97
C GLU A 158 -45.41 -6.77 -8.92
N ASP A 159 -45.07 -6.18 -7.77
CA ASP A 159 -45.05 -4.71 -7.57
C ASP A 159 -43.81 -4.06 -8.16
N GLY A 160 -42.92 -4.84 -8.74
CA GLY A 160 -41.67 -4.35 -9.32
C GLY A 160 -40.56 -4.09 -8.30
N ARG A 161 -40.73 -4.48 -7.05
CA ARG A 161 -39.73 -4.34 -5.99
C ARG A 161 -38.67 -5.43 -6.12
N VAL A 162 -37.43 -5.07 -5.84
CA VAL A 162 -36.28 -5.94 -6.02
C VAL A 162 -35.78 -6.42 -4.68
N TYR A 163 -35.58 -7.75 -4.56
CA TYR A 163 -35.09 -8.42 -3.37
C TYR A 163 -33.83 -9.20 -3.67
N TRP A 164 -32.87 -9.11 -2.77
CA TRP A 164 -31.62 -9.87 -2.88
C TRP A 164 -31.71 -11.14 -2.02
N LEU A 165 -31.61 -12.31 -2.65
CA LEU A 165 -31.84 -13.59 -1.99
C LEU A 165 -30.58 -14.46 -1.89
N SER A 166 -29.46 -13.99 -2.42
CA SER A 166 -28.20 -14.75 -2.44
C SER A 166 -27.30 -14.40 -1.26
N GLU A 167 -26.85 -15.41 -0.53
CA GLU A 167 -25.89 -15.28 0.57
C GLU A 167 -24.44 -15.40 0.06
N LYS A 168 -23.97 -14.44 -0.73
CA LYS A 168 -22.59 -14.42 -1.17
C LYS A 168 -21.75 -13.51 -0.28
N ASN A 169 -20.65 -14.04 0.21
CA ASN A 169 -19.68 -13.24 0.97
C ASN A 169 -19.01 -12.24 0.04
N MET A 170 -19.38 -10.97 0.19
CA MET A 170 -18.88 -9.87 -0.66
C MET A 170 -17.38 -9.67 -0.50
N TYR A 171 -16.82 -9.84 0.69
CA TYR A 171 -15.39 -9.73 0.92
C TYR A 171 -14.60 -10.77 0.13
N LYS A 172 -15.08 -12.02 0.07
CA LYS A 172 -14.44 -13.08 -0.73
C LYS A 172 -14.53 -12.80 -2.24
N ARG A 173 -15.49 -11.97 -2.66
CA ARG A 173 -15.65 -11.60 -4.08
C ARG A 173 -14.76 -10.44 -4.51
N ILE A 174 -14.42 -9.53 -3.60
CA ILE A 174 -13.64 -8.33 -3.90
C ILE A 174 -12.17 -8.47 -3.51
N LEU A 175 -11.83 -9.42 -2.63
CA LEU A 175 -10.47 -9.64 -2.17
C LEU A 175 -9.82 -10.81 -2.92
N THR A 176 -8.57 -10.62 -3.26
CA THR A 176 -7.68 -11.61 -3.87
C THR A 176 -6.33 -11.59 -3.20
N THR A 177 -5.39 -12.38 -3.67
CA THR A 177 -4.00 -12.30 -3.24
C THR A 177 -3.25 -11.35 -4.16
N GLY A 178 -2.71 -10.29 -3.59
CA GLY A 178 -1.80 -9.37 -4.27
C GLY A 178 -0.41 -9.98 -4.45
N ALA A 179 0.37 -9.42 -5.36
CA ALA A 179 1.74 -9.84 -5.63
C ALA A 179 2.66 -8.63 -5.71
N LEU A 180 3.83 -8.76 -5.08
CA LEU A 180 4.91 -7.80 -5.12
C LEU A 180 6.10 -8.41 -5.85
N GLN A 181 6.67 -7.70 -6.83
CA GLN A 181 7.86 -8.09 -7.55
C GLN A 181 8.82 -6.91 -7.64
N ASN A 182 10.05 -7.10 -7.19
CA ASN A 182 11.11 -6.11 -7.29
C ASN A 182 12.29 -6.71 -8.03
N HIS A 183 12.72 -6.02 -9.07
CA HIS A 183 13.92 -6.32 -9.83
C HIS A 183 14.86 -5.13 -9.71
N ASN A 184 16.10 -5.37 -9.34
CA ASN A 184 17.13 -4.35 -9.31
C ASN A 184 18.43 -4.89 -9.91
N VAL A 185 18.96 -4.15 -10.87
CA VAL A 185 20.28 -4.42 -11.44
C VAL A 185 21.18 -3.25 -11.14
N SER A 186 22.40 -3.49 -10.72
CA SER A 186 23.40 -2.44 -10.50
C SER A 186 24.75 -2.85 -10.99
N ILE A 187 25.47 -1.90 -11.58
CA ILE A 187 26.87 -2.01 -11.98
C ILE A 187 27.68 -0.94 -11.27
N SER A 188 28.80 -1.31 -10.72
CA SER A 188 29.71 -0.38 -10.06
C SER A 188 31.15 -0.76 -10.37
N GLY A 189 32.03 0.21 -10.35
CA GLY A 189 33.45 -0.02 -10.59
C GLY A 189 34.23 1.28 -10.62
N GLY A 190 35.50 1.19 -10.95
CA GLY A 190 36.32 2.36 -11.10
C GLY A 190 37.79 2.08 -10.89
N ASN A 191 38.56 3.15 -10.87
CA ASN A 191 39.97 3.17 -10.57
C ASN A 191 40.30 4.25 -9.55
N ASP A 192 41.57 4.53 -9.31
CA ASP A 192 41.99 5.56 -8.34
C ASP A 192 41.50 6.98 -8.67
N ARG A 193 41.12 7.24 -9.93
CA ARG A 193 40.68 8.56 -10.39
C ARG A 193 39.20 8.65 -10.66
N ILE A 194 38.58 7.58 -11.13
CA ILE A 194 37.15 7.60 -11.51
C ILE A 194 36.46 6.43 -10.87
N ARG A 195 35.35 6.70 -10.17
CA ARG A 195 34.46 5.69 -9.58
C ARG A 195 33.05 5.94 -10.06
N PHE A 196 32.36 4.87 -10.40
CA PHE A 196 30.97 4.97 -10.86
C PHE A 196 30.10 3.86 -10.27
N ARG A 197 28.84 4.18 -10.10
CA ARG A 197 27.76 3.23 -9.82
C ARG A 197 26.54 3.65 -10.62
N MET A 198 25.92 2.70 -11.28
CA MET A 198 24.64 2.85 -11.96
C MET A 198 23.70 1.76 -11.48
N SER A 199 22.44 2.08 -11.28
CA SER A 199 21.41 1.09 -10.96
C SER A 199 20.13 1.37 -11.74
N ALA A 200 19.38 0.28 -12.00
CA ALA A 200 18.04 0.34 -12.57
C ALA A 200 17.14 -0.62 -11.81
N GLY A 201 16.00 -0.09 -11.35
CA GLY A 201 15.02 -0.83 -10.57
C GLY A 201 13.64 -0.82 -11.23
N LEU A 202 12.95 -1.96 -11.13
CA LEU A 202 11.55 -2.13 -11.49
C LEU A 202 10.82 -2.75 -10.32
N SER A 203 9.84 -2.02 -9.78
CA SER A 203 8.92 -2.50 -8.74
C SER A 203 7.53 -2.59 -9.32
N ARG A 204 6.87 -3.71 -9.11
CA ARG A 204 5.47 -3.93 -9.46
C ARG A 204 4.73 -4.48 -8.26
N GLU A 205 3.62 -3.84 -7.92
CA GLU A 205 2.73 -4.21 -6.83
C GLU A 205 1.32 -4.38 -7.40
N ASP A 206 0.75 -5.55 -7.24
CA ASP A 206 -0.66 -5.83 -7.48
C ASP A 206 -1.31 -5.98 -6.09
N GLY A 207 -2.29 -5.13 -5.76
CA GLY A 207 -2.95 -5.13 -4.45
C GLY A 207 -3.96 -6.27 -4.27
N PRO A 208 -4.55 -6.37 -3.07
CA PRO A 208 -5.48 -7.45 -2.75
C PRO A 208 -6.90 -7.25 -3.29
N LEU A 209 -7.18 -6.17 -4.00
CA LEU A 209 -8.50 -5.94 -4.59
C LEU A 209 -8.59 -6.53 -6.01
N ILE A 210 -9.70 -7.18 -6.34
CA ILE A 210 -9.97 -7.80 -7.65
C ILE A 210 -10.21 -6.75 -8.76
N THR A 211 -9.51 -5.66 -8.74
CA THR A 211 -9.65 -4.59 -9.74
C THR A 211 -8.37 -4.41 -10.54
N SER A 212 -8.51 -4.05 -11.80
CA SER A 212 -7.37 -3.72 -12.65
C SER A 212 -6.67 -2.40 -12.25
N LYS A 213 -7.28 -1.61 -11.37
CA LYS A 213 -6.77 -0.30 -10.93
C LYS A 213 -5.95 -0.38 -9.63
N ASP A 214 -6.01 -1.50 -8.90
CA ASP A 214 -5.24 -1.73 -7.68
C ASP A 214 -3.83 -2.25 -8.02
N LYS A 215 -3.11 -1.46 -8.82
CA LYS A 215 -1.78 -1.80 -9.34
C LYS A 215 -0.88 -0.59 -9.30
N TYR A 216 0.35 -0.82 -8.93
CA TYR A 216 1.40 0.19 -8.94
C TYR A 216 2.65 -0.34 -9.63
N MET A 217 3.27 0.51 -10.45
CA MET A 217 4.54 0.23 -11.09
C MET A 217 5.49 1.40 -10.90
N ARG A 218 6.68 1.12 -10.41
CA ARG A 218 7.75 2.12 -10.26
C ARG A 218 8.98 1.67 -11.01
N LYS A 219 9.57 2.61 -11.73
CA LYS A 219 10.86 2.45 -12.42
C LYS A 219 11.83 3.49 -11.87
N ASN A 220 12.99 3.06 -11.44
CA ASN A 220 14.03 3.92 -10.92
C ASN A 220 15.30 3.74 -11.74
N ILE A 221 16.02 4.82 -11.97
CA ILE A 221 17.37 4.81 -12.53
C ILE A 221 18.18 5.74 -11.64
N SER A 222 19.34 5.29 -11.20
CA SER A 222 20.27 6.09 -10.42
C SER A 222 21.66 5.97 -11.03
N ALA A 223 22.40 7.08 -11.00
CA ALA A 223 23.78 7.11 -11.48
C ALA A 223 24.61 7.99 -10.54
N PHE A 224 25.74 7.48 -10.14
CA PHE A 224 26.73 8.17 -9.35
C PHE A 224 28.08 8.06 -10.07
N VAL A 225 28.75 9.21 -10.23
CA VAL A 225 30.11 9.27 -10.78
C VAL A 225 30.91 10.22 -9.89
N SER A 226 32.10 9.78 -9.50
CA SER A 226 33.09 10.60 -8.79
C SER A 226 34.38 10.56 -9.56
N ALA A 227 34.97 11.72 -9.83
CA ALA A 227 36.22 11.85 -10.55
C ALA A 227 37.19 12.73 -9.79
N ASP A 228 38.35 12.21 -9.43
CA ASP A 228 39.46 12.95 -8.82
C ASP A 228 40.29 13.63 -9.93
N VAL A 229 39.98 14.88 -10.23
CA VAL A 229 40.57 15.60 -11.38
C VAL A 229 42.03 16.06 -11.06
N ASN A 230 42.26 16.54 -9.83
CA ASN A 230 43.57 16.87 -9.31
C ASN A 230 43.54 16.86 -7.77
N LYS A 231 44.71 17.20 -7.12
CA LYS A 231 44.83 17.24 -5.65
C LYS A 231 43.86 18.23 -4.96
N TRP A 232 43.23 19.12 -5.70
CA TRP A 232 42.39 20.21 -5.19
C TRP A 232 40.92 20.08 -5.56
N PHE A 233 40.56 19.14 -6.46
CA PHE A 233 39.21 18.95 -6.97
C PHE A 233 38.86 17.48 -7.01
N THR A 234 37.82 17.13 -6.22
CA THR A 234 37.18 15.80 -6.24
C THR A 234 35.72 15.97 -6.59
#